data_3a82c092866a00136a5b76329121513f
#
_entry.id   3a82c092866a00136a5b76329121513f
#
_cell.length_a   1.000
_cell.length_b   1.000
_cell.length_c   1.000
_cell.angle_alpha   90.00
_cell.angle_beta   90.00
_cell.angle_gamma   90.00
#
_symmetry.space_group_name_H-M   'P 1'
#
loop_
_entity.id
_entity.type
_entity.pdbx_description
1 polymer ?
#
loop_
_entity_poly.entity_id
_entity_poly.type
_entity_poly.pdbx_seq_one_letter_code
_entity_poly.pdbx_strand_id
1 'polypeptide(L)'
;ITAGVVILGNLVFFFSRRRKISIPRENMENIMAEKVIASVPDMIFMVDNQFNIQKIYNADPVKLSLPVEALIGRNLKDCVDPPFVDIVISNLREALISDKVYEVEYTVSVHGKITYYEGRFKRVQENLVACFERDITGQKKNEVAIKQNQRLLNAVLDNMPMPLIIKDIDDDLKYVFWNKQCELQGGYSREEIIGKTDIEVYGKERGEHYRDVDFKII
;
A
#
# COMPACT_ATOMS: atom_id res chain seq x y z
N ILE A 1 -45.75 -24.56 -2.84
CA ILE A 1 -46.68 -23.41 -2.77
C ILE A 1 -48.00 -24.00 -2.29
N THR A 2 -48.33 -23.84 -1.02
CA THR A 2 -49.66 -24.17 -0.50
C THR A 2 -50.50 -22.90 -0.56
N ALA A 3 -51.39 -22.84 -1.52
CA ALA A 3 -52.40 -21.79 -1.60
C ALA A 3 -53.65 -22.27 -0.84
N GLY A 4 -54.13 -21.51 0.08
CA GLY A 4 -55.39 -21.72 0.78
C GLY A 4 -56.46 -20.81 0.20
N VAL A 5 -57.65 -21.38 -0.07
CA VAL A 5 -58.81 -20.61 -0.51
C VAL A 5 -59.86 -20.62 0.63
N VAL A 6 -60.28 -19.46 1.04
CA VAL A 6 -61.38 -19.31 2.04
C VAL A 6 -62.50 -18.59 1.34
N ILE A 7 -63.68 -19.22 1.36
CA ILE A 7 -64.91 -18.69 0.77
C ILE A 7 -65.81 -18.25 1.94
N LEU A 8 -66.11 -16.96 2.03
CA LEU A 8 -67.08 -16.41 2.93
C LEU A 8 -68.15 -15.63 2.14
N GLY A 9 -69.30 -16.23 1.97
CA GLY A 9 -70.39 -15.70 1.15
C GLY A 9 -69.95 -15.60 -0.34
N ASN A 10 -70.22 -14.48 -1.00
CA ASN A 10 -69.88 -14.26 -2.40
C ASN A 10 -68.48 -13.65 -2.60
N LEU A 11 -67.63 -13.62 -1.57
CA LEU A 11 -66.24 -13.14 -1.70
C LEU A 11 -65.23 -14.29 -1.57
N VAL A 12 -64.34 -14.38 -2.55
CA VAL A 12 -63.25 -15.37 -2.57
C VAL A 12 -61.95 -14.66 -2.22
N PHE A 13 -61.31 -15.08 -1.15
CA PHE A 13 -60.01 -14.57 -0.72
C PHE A 13 -58.91 -15.59 -1.06
N PHE A 14 -57.93 -15.16 -1.83
CA PHE A 14 -56.72 -15.93 -2.09
C PHE A 14 -55.61 -15.53 -1.16
N PHE A 15 -55.16 -16.44 -0.28
CA PHE A 15 -53.97 -16.26 0.55
C PHE A 15 -52.80 -17.04 -0.03
N SER A 16 -51.79 -16.33 -0.53
CA SER A 16 -50.52 -16.92 -0.91
C SER A 16 -49.51 -16.71 0.20
N ARG A 17 -49.13 -17.78 0.88
CA ARG A 17 -48.03 -17.73 1.85
C ARG A 17 -46.71 -17.83 1.07
N ARG A 18 -46.01 -16.71 0.86
CA ARG A 18 -44.64 -16.76 0.39
C ARG A 18 -43.82 -17.53 1.41
N ARG A 19 -43.33 -18.72 1.05
CA ARG A 19 -42.29 -19.39 1.85
C ARG A 19 -41.10 -18.44 1.92
N LYS A 20 -40.74 -17.97 3.11
CA LYS A 20 -39.41 -17.42 3.34
C LYS A 20 -38.44 -18.58 3.09
N ILE A 21 -37.69 -18.50 1.98
CA ILE A 21 -36.54 -19.37 1.75
C ILE A 21 -35.52 -18.97 2.81
N SER A 22 -35.43 -19.75 3.89
CA SER A 22 -34.36 -19.60 4.87
C SER A 22 -33.10 -20.20 4.22
N ILE A 23 -32.18 -19.34 3.83
CA ILE A 23 -30.83 -19.77 3.41
C ILE A 23 -30.20 -20.42 4.65
N PRO A 24 -29.67 -21.66 4.56
CA PRO A 24 -28.95 -22.29 5.66
C PRO A 24 -27.84 -21.36 6.17
N ARG A 25 -27.62 -21.31 7.47
CA ARG A 25 -26.67 -20.41 8.13
C ARG A 25 -25.25 -20.58 7.54
N GLU A 26 -24.85 -21.80 7.27
CA GLU A 26 -23.58 -22.15 6.63
C GLU A 26 -23.41 -21.52 5.24
N ASN A 27 -24.46 -21.50 4.42
CA ASN A 27 -24.46 -20.83 3.12
C ASN A 27 -24.37 -19.30 3.25
N MET A 28 -24.95 -18.73 4.30
CA MET A 28 -24.87 -17.28 4.56
C MET A 28 -23.46 -16.88 4.98
N GLU A 29 -22.79 -17.65 5.82
CA GLU A 29 -21.42 -17.42 6.26
C GLU A 29 -20.43 -17.52 5.06
N ASN A 30 -20.61 -18.51 4.20
CA ASN A 30 -19.80 -18.67 2.99
C ASN A 30 -19.99 -17.49 2.01
N ILE A 31 -21.23 -17.07 1.76
CA ILE A 31 -21.53 -15.91 0.90
C ILE A 31 -20.93 -14.63 1.49
N MET A 32 -20.98 -14.48 2.80
CA MET A 32 -20.43 -13.31 3.49
C MET A 32 -18.89 -13.29 3.41
N ALA A 33 -18.25 -14.44 3.60
CA ALA A 33 -16.79 -14.59 3.45
C ALA A 33 -16.35 -14.27 2.01
N GLU A 34 -17.05 -14.78 1.00
CA GLU A 34 -16.75 -14.46 -0.41
C GLU A 34 -16.89 -12.96 -0.73
N LYS A 35 -17.91 -12.30 -0.20
CA LYS A 35 -18.08 -10.85 -0.38
C LYS A 35 -16.98 -10.04 0.32
N VAL A 36 -16.54 -10.46 1.50
CA VAL A 36 -15.42 -9.82 2.21
C VAL A 36 -14.15 -9.99 1.39
N ILE A 37 -13.85 -11.18 0.91
CA ILE A 37 -12.68 -11.45 0.06
C ILE A 37 -12.75 -10.60 -1.22
N ALA A 38 -13.90 -10.53 -1.87
CA ALA A 38 -14.09 -9.73 -3.08
C ALA A 38 -13.96 -8.21 -2.85
N SER A 39 -14.09 -7.73 -1.62
CA SER A 39 -13.89 -6.32 -1.28
C SER A 39 -12.41 -5.93 -1.11
N VAL A 40 -11.52 -6.91 -0.97
CA VAL A 40 -10.06 -6.68 -0.88
C VAL A 40 -9.52 -6.39 -2.29
N PRO A 41 -8.78 -5.30 -2.51
CA PRO A 41 -8.26 -4.95 -3.84
C PRO A 41 -7.08 -5.83 -4.28
N ASP A 42 -6.52 -6.60 -3.35
CA ASP A 42 -5.34 -7.43 -3.59
C ASP A 42 -5.74 -8.76 -4.28
N MET A 43 -4.90 -9.26 -5.17
CA MET A 43 -5.05 -10.63 -5.66
C MET A 43 -4.67 -11.60 -4.54
N ILE A 44 -5.40 -12.71 -4.42
CA ILE A 44 -5.13 -13.70 -3.37
C ILE A 44 -4.98 -15.07 -4.03
N PHE A 45 -3.81 -15.67 -3.83
CA PHE A 45 -3.51 -17.03 -4.25
C PHE A 45 -3.55 -17.97 -3.04
N MET A 46 -4.27 -19.06 -3.16
CA MET A 46 -4.22 -20.15 -2.20
C MET A 46 -3.27 -21.21 -2.74
N VAL A 47 -2.19 -21.46 -2.03
CA VAL A 47 -1.10 -22.34 -2.48
C VAL A 47 -0.87 -23.45 -1.46
N ASP A 48 -0.78 -24.70 -1.93
CA ASP A 48 -0.54 -25.85 -1.06
C ASP A 48 0.95 -26.00 -0.68
N ASN A 49 1.24 -27.00 0.17
CA ASN A 49 2.60 -27.32 0.63
C ASN A 49 3.49 -27.94 -0.46
N GLN A 50 2.95 -28.28 -1.62
CA GLN A 50 3.68 -28.70 -2.82
C GLN A 50 3.88 -27.55 -3.81
N PHE A 51 3.42 -26.34 -3.45
CA PHE A 51 3.46 -25.10 -4.24
C PHE A 51 2.52 -25.11 -5.46
N ASN A 52 1.43 -25.90 -5.43
CA ASN A 52 0.41 -25.86 -6.44
C ASN A 52 -0.65 -24.82 -6.09
N ILE A 53 -1.10 -24.06 -7.10
CA ILE A 53 -2.15 -23.06 -6.96
C ILE A 53 -3.50 -23.75 -6.82
N GLN A 54 -4.16 -23.64 -5.68
CA GLN A 54 -5.44 -24.28 -5.40
C GLN A 54 -6.62 -23.37 -5.77
N LYS A 55 -6.49 -22.06 -5.55
CA LYS A 55 -7.52 -21.08 -5.86
C LYS A 55 -6.91 -19.68 -6.03
N ILE A 56 -7.57 -18.86 -6.84
CA ILE A 56 -7.22 -17.45 -7.04
C ILE A 56 -8.47 -16.62 -6.82
N TYR A 57 -8.38 -15.58 -5.97
CA TYR A 57 -9.43 -14.60 -5.78
C TYR A 57 -8.98 -13.25 -6.32
N ASN A 58 -9.93 -12.41 -6.73
CA ASN A 58 -9.71 -11.04 -7.21
C ASN A 58 -8.68 -10.96 -8.34
N ALA A 59 -8.65 -11.98 -9.18
CA ALA A 59 -7.73 -12.08 -10.30
C ALA A 59 -7.92 -10.91 -11.27
N ASP A 60 -6.82 -10.23 -11.60
CA ASP A 60 -6.78 -9.25 -12.67
C ASP A 60 -6.12 -9.91 -13.90
N PRO A 61 -6.87 -10.19 -14.97
CA PRO A 61 -6.33 -10.87 -16.15
C PRO A 61 -5.18 -10.13 -16.82
N VAL A 62 -5.07 -8.80 -16.64
CA VAL A 62 -3.99 -7.99 -17.19
C VAL A 62 -2.67 -8.22 -16.44
N LYS A 63 -2.75 -8.65 -15.18
CA LYS A 63 -1.61 -8.88 -14.30
C LYS A 63 -1.15 -10.34 -14.25
N LEU A 64 -1.90 -11.23 -14.85
CA LEU A 64 -1.58 -12.65 -14.94
C LEU A 64 -0.93 -12.97 -16.29
N SER A 65 0.07 -13.85 -16.25
CA SER A 65 0.73 -14.36 -17.47
C SER A 65 -0.14 -15.36 -18.25
N LEU A 66 -1.08 -16.02 -17.56
CA LEU A 66 -1.99 -17.04 -18.10
C LEU A 66 -3.40 -16.80 -17.54
N PRO A 67 -4.45 -17.30 -18.23
CA PRO A 67 -5.80 -17.31 -17.69
C PRO A 67 -5.90 -18.08 -16.37
N VAL A 68 -6.81 -17.66 -15.47
CA VAL A 68 -7.00 -18.26 -14.14
C VAL A 68 -7.19 -19.77 -14.20
N GLU A 69 -8.01 -20.24 -15.15
CA GLU A 69 -8.32 -21.66 -15.33
C GLU A 69 -7.08 -22.48 -15.70
N ALA A 70 -6.12 -21.86 -16.36
CA ALA A 70 -4.85 -22.49 -16.72
C ALA A 70 -3.82 -22.49 -15.59
N LEU A 71 -4.02 -21.64 -14.58
CA LEU A 71 -3.13 -21.53 -13.41
C LEU A 71 -3.52 -22.48 -12.28
N ILE A 72 -4.82 -22.70 -12.08
CA ILE A 72 -5.32 -23.59 -11.02
C ILE A 72 -4.82 -25.01 -11.22
N GLY A 73 -4.28 -25.61 -10.17
CA GLY A 73 -3.67 -26.94 -10.15
C GLY A 73 -2.21 -26.99 -10.64
N ARG A 74 -1.69 -25.91 -11.21
CA ARG A 74 -0.27 -25.84 -11.63
C ARG A 74 0.66 -25.51 -10.48
N ASN A 75 1.90 -25.99 -10.60
CA ASN A 75 2.97 -25.61 -9.69
C ASN A 75 3.47 -24.20 -10.01
N LEU A 76 3.78 -23.43 -8.99
CA LEU A 76 4.30 -22.07 -9.15
C LEU A 76 5.57 -22.02 -10.01
N LYS A 77 6.41 -23.06 -9.91
CA LYS A 77 7.65 -23.16 -10.72
C LYS A 77 7.40 -23.24 -12.22
N ASP A 78 6.21 -23.70 -12.61
CA ASP A 78 5.83 -23.86 -14.03
C ASP A 78 5.11 -22.61 -14.56
N CYS A 79 4.76 -21.67 -13.67
CA CYS A 79 3.96 -20.50 -14.02
C CYS A 79 4.70 -19.17 -13.86
N VAL A 80 5.82 -19.19 -13.15
CA VAL A 80 6.52 -17.96 -12.74
C VAL A 80 8.04 -18.13 -12.97
N ASP A 81 8.63 -17.16 -13.64
CA ASP A 81 10.07 -17.19 -13.97
C ASP A 81 10.97 -16.88 -12.75
N PRO A 82 12.18 -17.48 -12.69
CA PRO A 82 13.23 -17.02 -11.77
C PRO A 82 13.65 -15.56 -12.08
N PRO A 83 14.09 -14.76 -11.09
CA PRO A 83 14.29 -15.11 -9.68
C PRO A 83 13.02 -14.99 -8.82
N PHE A 84 11.90 -14.58 -9.40
CA PHE A 84 10.68 -14.28 -8.66
C PHE A 84 10.09 -15.52 -7.96
N VAL A 85 10.01 -16.64 -8.67
CA VAL A 85 9.48 -17.89 -8.08
C VAL A 85 10.26 -18.34 -6.83
N ASP A 86 11.56 -18.12 -6.78
CA ASP A 86 12.40 -18.50 -5.65
C ASP A 86 12.07 -17.65 -4.40
N ILE A 87 11.81 -16.35 -4.59
CA ILE A 87 11.39 -15.45 -3.52
C ILE A 87 10.04 -15.91 -2.95
N VAL A 88 9.07 -16.20 -3.82
CA VAL A 88 7.73 -16.65 -3.40
C VAL A 88 7.82 -17.97 -2.67
N ILE A 89 8.52 -18.96 -3.20
CA ILE A 89 8.66 -20.31 -2.59
C ILE A 89 9.38 -20.23 -1.23
N SER A 90 10.39 -19.38 -1.09
CA SER A 90 11.07 -19.18 0.19
C SER A 90 10.09 -18.68 1.26
N ASN A 91 9.31 -17.65 0.93
CA ASN A 91 8.32 -17.09 1.87
C ASN A 91 7.16 -18.05 2.16
N LEU A 92 6.73 -18.84 1.17
CA LEU A 92 5.74 -19.91 1.37
C LEU A 92 6.22 -20.97 2.36
N ARG A 93 7.49 -21.40 2.25
CA ARG A 93 8.09 -22.37 3.20
C ARG A 93 8.11 -21.83 4.62
N GLU A 94 8.54 -20.57 4.79
CA GLU A 94 8.56 -19.92 6.10
C GLU A 94 7.14 -19.78 6.67
N ALA A 95 6.15 -19.45 5.86
CA ALA A 95 4.76 -19.35 6.28
C ALA A 95 4.17 -20.72 6.69
N LEU A 96 4.56 -21.81 6.03
CA LEU A 96 4.08 -23.17 6.36
C LEU A 96 4.56 -23.65 7.72
N ILE A 97 5.77 -23.30 8.14
CA ILE A 97 6.36 -23.74 9.41
C ILE A 97 6.07 -22.78 10.58
N SER A 98 5.52 -21.61 10.31
CA SER A 98 5.30 -20.56 11.30
C SER A 98 3.87 -20.03 11.22
N ASP A 99 3.34 -19.51 12.33
CA ASP A 99 2.05 -18.84 12.35
C ASP A 99 2.18 -17.31 12.14
N LYS A 100 3.34 -16.82 11.70
CA LYS A 100 3.60 -15.42 11.41
C LYS A 100 3.14 -15.06 10.00
N VAL A 101 2.94 -13.76 9.77
CA VAL A 101 2.81 -13.20 8.42
C VAL A 101 4.21 -12.85 7.94
N TYR A 102 4.54 -13.25 6.71
CA TYR A 102 5.78 -12.88 6.04
C TYR A 102 5.44 -11.86 4.94
N GLU A 103 6.20 -10.77 4.90
CA GLU A 103 6.01 -9.71 3.92
C GLU A 103 7.30 -9.51 3.12
N VAL A 104 7.16 -9.37 1.81
CA VAL A 104 8.28 -9.11 0.90
C VAL A 104 7.85 -8.24 -0.27
N GLU A 105 8.67 -7.26 -0.63
CA GLU A 105 8.51 -6.51 -1.87
C GLU A 105 9.34 -7.14 -2.99
N TYR A 106 8.78 -7.23 -4.18
CA TYR A 106 9.45 -7.75 -5.36
C TYR A 106 8.93 -7.11 -6.65
N THR A 107 9.64 -7.37 -7.73
CA THR A 107 9.31 -6.87 -9.06
C THR A 107 9.02 -8.03 -10.00
N VAL A 108 7.97 -7.88 -10.80
CA VAL A 108 7.61 -8.84 -11.84
C VAL A 108 7.57 -8.11 -13.17
N SER A 109 8.09 -8.74 -14.22
CA SER A 109 7.91 -8.27 -15.59
C SER A 109 6.80 -9.09 -16.25
N VAL A 110 5.64 -8.46 -16.47
CA VAL A 110 4.50 -9.07 -17.17
C VAL A 110 4.33 -8.32 -18.49
N HIS A 111 4.37 -9.05 -19.61
CA HIS A 111 4.27 -8.47 -20.96
C HIS A 111 5.24 -7.30 -21.21
N GLY A 112 6.47 -7.41 -20.67
CA GLY A 112 7.52 -6.37 -20.80
C GLY A 112 7.32 -5.14 -19.91
N LYS A 113 6.29 -5.11 -19.05
CA LYS A 113 6.04 -4.04 -18.10
C LYS A 113 6.47 -4.46 -16.70
N ILE A 114 7.33 -3.65 -16.09
CA ILE A 114 7.74 -3.84 -14.69
C ILE A 114 6.62 -3.39 -13.75
N THR A 115 6.20 -4.29 -12.88
CA THR A 115 5.19 -4.06 -11.82
C THR A 115 5.83 -4.40 -10.48
N TYR A 116 5.58 -3.56 -9.48
CA TYR A 116 6.05 -3.75 -8.11
C TYR A 116 4.92 -4.36 -7.29
N TYR A 117 5.22 -5.44 -6.59
CA TYR A 117 4.27 -6.10 -5.69
C TYR A 117 4.79 -6.12 -4.25
N GLU A 118 3.87 -6.02 -3.32
CA GLU A 118 4.02 -6.40 -1.91
C GLU A 118 3.29 -7.72 -1.71
N GLY A 119 4.03 -8.80 -1.47
CA GLY A 119 3.49 -10.12 -1.17
C GLY A 119 3.41 -10.35 0.33
N ARG A 120 2.26 -10.84 0.82
CA ARG A 120 2.04 -11.25 2.20
C ARG A 120 1.61 -12.70 2.24
N PHE A 121 2.30 -13.50 3.05
CA PHE A 121 2.15 -14.93 3.12
C PHE A 121 1.70 -15.33 4.52
N LYS A 122 0.54 -15.99 4.63
CA LYS A 122 -0.02 -16.46 5.90
C LYS A 122 -0.53 -17.87 5.75
N ARG A 123 -0.09 -18.77 6.64
CA ARG A 123 -0.68 -20.12 6.75
C ARG A 123 -2.14 -20.00 7.21
N VAL A 124 -3.05 -20.60 6.46
CA VAL A 124 -4.48 -20.64 6.78
C VAL A 124 -4.96 -22.02 7.20
N GLN A 125 -4.25 -23.07 6.75
CA GLN A 125 -4.42 -24.46 7.18
C GLN A 125 -3.07 -25.15 7.22
N GLU A 126 -3.00 -26.37 7.77
CA GLU A 126 -1.75 -27.14 7.91
C GLU A 126 -0.92 -27.19 6.63
N ASN A 127 -1.59 -27.39 5.48
CA ASN A 127 -0.96 -27.55 4.18
C ASN A 127 -1.36 -26.45 3.18
N LEU A 128 -1.82 -25.28 3.66
CA LEU A 128 -2.34 -24.22 2.79
C LEU A 128 -1.93 -22.84 3.26
N VAL A 129 -1.36 -22.05 2.35
CA VAL A 129 -0.96 -20.66 2.55
C VAL A 129 -1.80 -19.74 1.68
N ALA A 130 -2.27 -18.65 2.25
CA ALA A 130 -2.81 -17.51 1.50
C ALA A 130 -1.69 -16.53 1.19
N CYS A 131 -1.54 -16.20 -0.09
CA CYS A 131 -0.59 -15.21 -0.60
C CYS A 131 -1.40 -14.01 -1.09
N PHE A 132 -1.25 -12.87 -0.43
CA PHE A 132 -1.89 -11.62 -0.82
C PHE A 132 -0.90 -10.81 -1.65
N GLU A 133 -1.28 -10.42 -2.85
CA GLU A 133 -0.43 -9.72 -3.81
C GLU A 133 -1.00 -8.34 -4.09
N ARG A 134 -0.39 -7.33 -3.48
CA ARG A 134 -0.74 -5.92 -3.64
C ARG A 134 0.15 -5.27 -4.68
N ASP A 135 -0.45 -4.66 -5.68
CA ASP A 135 0.26 -3.81 -6.65
C ASP A 135 0.62 -2.46 -6.01
N ILE A 136 1.90 -2.25 -5.75
CA ILE A 136 2.46 -1.01 -5.19
C ILE A 136 3.17 -0.15 -6.24
N THR A 137 2.96 -0.43 -7.54
CA THR A 137 3.63 0.28 -8.64
C THR A 137 3.35 1.78 -8.61
N GLY A 138 2.09 2.17 -8.33
CA GLY A 138 1.71 3.57 -8.19
C GLY A 138 2.45 4.26 -7.04
N GLN A 139 2.50 3.60 -5.88
CA GLN A 139 3.23 4.11 -4.71
C GLN A 139 4.72 4.29 -5.02
N LYS A 140 5.39 3.28 -5.59
CA LYS A 140 6.83 3.36 -5.94
C LYS A 140 7.12 4.46 -6.95
N LYS A 141 6.25 4.66 -7.96
CA LYS A 141 6.40 5.77 -8.91
C LYS A 141 6.26 7.12 -8.24
N ASN A 142 5.29 7.28 -7.33
CA ASN A 142 5.11 8.52 -6.59
C ASN A 142 6.31 8.82 -5.68
N GLU A 143 6.84 7.83 -4.97
CA GLU A 143 8.04 7.96 -4.14
C GLU A 143 9.25 8.44 -4.98
N VAL A 144 9.46 7.84 -6.15
CA VAL A 144 10.54 8.26 -7.06
C VAL A 144 10.32 9.68 -7.56
N ALA A 145 9.09 10.03 -7.98
CA ALA A 145 8.76 11.37 -8.44
C ALA A 145 8.96 12.44 -7.35
N ILE A 146 8.54 12.17 -6.12
CA ILE A 146 8.75 13.06 -4.97
C ILE A 146 10.26 13.27 -4.75
N LYS A 147 11.06 12.21 -4.72
CA LYS A 147 12.52 12.30 -4.56
C LYS A 147 13.18 13.09 -5.69
N GLN A 148 12.73 12.89 -6.92
CA GLN A 148 13.24 13.65 -8.09
C GLN A 148 12.89 15.13 -7.98
N ASN A 149 11.64 15.47 -7.63
CA ASN A 149 11.20 16.85 -7.45
C ASN A 149 11.95 17.55 -6.32
N GLN A 150 12.18 16.87 -5.19
CA GLN A 150 13.00 17.40 -4.09
C GLN A 150 14.43 17.70 -4.53
N ARG A 151 15.06 16.76 -5.27
CA ARG A 151 16.42 16.96 -5.81
C ARG A 151 16.48 18.13 -6.77
N LEU A 152 15.51 18.25 -7.68
CA LEU A 152 15.42 19.37 -8.61
C LEU A 152 15.24 20.70 -7.88
N LEU A 153 14.31 20.76 -6.93
CA LEU A 153 14.07 21.94 -6.12
C LEU A 153 15.33 22.38 -5.37
N ASN A 154 15.99 21.46 -4.68
CA ASN A 154 17.24 21.75 -3.97
C ASN A 154 18.33 22.24 -4.93
N ALA A 155 18.47 21.60 -6.10
CA ALA A 155 19.44 22.06 -7.09
C ALA A 155 19.16 23.47 -7.60
N VAL A 156 17.89 23.82 -7.85
CA VAL A 156 17.50 25.18 -8.25
C VAL A 156 17.82 26.18 -7.14
N LEU A 157 17.42 25.91 -5.91
CA LEU A 157 17.62 26.78 -4.77
C LEU A 157 19.10 26.96 -4.42
N ASP A 158 19.92 25.90 -4.54
CA ASP A 158 21.35 25.97 -4.30
C ASP A 158 22.14 26.73 -5.37
N ASN A 159 21.62 26.77 -6.60
CA ASN A 159 22.22 27.52 -7.71
C ASN A 159 21.69 28.99 -7.81
N MET A 160 20.78 29.40 -6.93
CA MET A 160 20.36 30.80 -6.89
C MET A 160 21.55 31.71 -6.51
N PRO A 161 21.76 32.82 -7.24
CA PRO A 161 22.90 33.75 -6.99
C PRO A 161 22.68 34.68 -5.79
N MET A 162 21.68 34.36 -4.95
CA MET A 162 21.35 35.13 -3.75
C MET A 162 21.18 34.21 -2.55
N PRO A 163 21.51 34.67 -1.32
CA PRO A 163 21.19 33.94 -0.10
C PRO A 163 19.70 33.73 0.04
N LEU A 164 19.29 32.49 0.29
CA LEU A 164 17.92 32.12 0.57
C LEU A 164 17.86 31.36 1.90
N ILE A 165 17.07 31.92 2.81
CA ILE A 165 16.85 31.41 4.16
C ILE A 165 15.36 31.19 4.34
N ILE A 166 14.99 30.04 4.93
CA ILE A 166 13.61 29.80 5.38
C ILE A 166 13.69 29.39 6.85
N LYS A 167 12.80 29.98 7.66
CA LYS A 167 12.63 29.67 9.07
C LYS A 167 11.21 29.19 9.34
N ASP A 168 11.05 28.29 10.30
CA ASP A 168 9.76 27.80 10.74
C ASP A 168 9.20 28.72 11.83
N ILE A 169 8.06 29.35 11.55
CA ILE A 169 7.39 30.28 12.48
C ILE A 169 6.80 29.52 13.67
N ASP A 170 6.34 28.30 13.44
CA ASP A 170 5.68 27.47 14.46
C ASP A 170 6.71 26.76 15.37
N ASP A 171 7.98 26.66 14.95
CA ASP A 171 9.07 26.07 15.72
C ASP A 171 10.18 27.11 16.05
N ASP A 172 9.79 28.18 16.74
CA ASP A 172 10.67 29.20 17.31
C ASP A 172 11.65 29.86 16.32
N LEU A 173 11.21 30.03 15.05
CA LEU A 173 12.01 30.58 13.97
C LEU A 173 13.31 29.80 13.69
N LYS A 174 13.31 28.49 13.91
CA LYS A 174 14.43 27.65 13.54
C LYS A 174 14.64 27.63 12.03
N TYR A 175 15.90 27.56 11.63
CA TYR A 175 16.26 27.42 10.24
C TYR A 175 15.82 26.07 9.70
N VAL A 176 14.99 26.07 8.65
CA VAL A 176 14.56 24.85 7.92
C VAL A 176 15.18 24.78 6.53
N PHE A 177 15.69 25.90 6.02
CA PHE A 177 16.40 25.93 4.74
C PHE A 177 17.51 26.98 4.75
N TRP A 178 18.67 26.61 4.14
CA TRP A 178 19.89 27.41 4.04
C TRP A 178 20.58 27.00 2.74
N ASN A 179 20.55 27.85 1.68
CA ASN A 179 21.10 27.47 0.40
C ASN A 179 22.65 27.64 0.34
N LYS A 180 23.23 27.17 -0.75
CA LYS A 180 24.68 27.21 -0.95
C LYS A 180 25.24 28.64 -0.90
N GLN A 181 24.49 29.64 -1.35
CA GLN A 181 24.92 31.05 -1.29
C GLN A 181 24.99 31.59 0.14
N CYS A 182 24.10 31.11 1.01
CA CYS A 182 24.19 31.41 2.45
C CYS A 182 25.44 30.83 3.08
N GLU A 183 25.84 29.59 2.72
CA GLU A 183 27.10 29.00 3.20
C GLU A 183 28.32 29.82 2.78
N LEU A 184 28.35 30.24 1.50
CA LEU A 184 29.49 31.03 0.97
C LEU A 184 29.59 32.41 1.59
N GLN A 185 28.49 33.05 1.94
CA GLN A 185 28.48 34.40 2.51
C GLN A 185 28.48 34.39 4.03
N GLY A 186 27.78 33.45 4.66
CA GLY A 186 27.61 33.37 6.11
C GLY A 186 28.73 32.63 6.83
N GLY A 187 29.46 31.75 6.11
CA GLY A 187 30.56 30.96 6.68
C GLY A 187 30.14 29.75 7.53
N TYR A 188 28.85 29.46 7.56
CA TYR A 188 28.30 28.30 8.25
C TYR A 188 27.76 27.30 7.24
N SER A 189 28.00 26.01 7.45
CA SER A 189 27.42 24.95 6.63
C SER A 189 25.91 24.76 6.93
N ARG A 190 25.19 24.13 6.00
CA ARG A 190 23.77 23.78 6.20
C ARG A 190 23.58 22.89 7.43
N GLU A 191 24.46 21.92 7.63
CA GLU A 191 24.43 20.98 8.75
C GLU A 191 24.60 21.67 10.11
N GLU A 192 25.32 22.78 10.14
CA GLU A 192 25.53 23.57 11.36
C GLU A 192 24.34 24.46 11.71
N ILE A 193 23.52 24.82 10.73
CA ILE A 193 22.47 25.84 10.87
C ILE A 193 21.07 25.19 11.04
N ILE A 194 20.73 24.18 10.23
CA ILE A 194 19.38 23.60 10.22
C ILE A 194 18.98 23.09 11.61
N GLY A 195 17.74 23.42 12.02
CA GLY A 195 17.16 23.06 13.31
C GLY A 195 17.56 23.98 14.47
N LYS A 196 18.39 24.99 14.24
CA LYS A 196 18.80 25.97 15.25
C LYS A 196 18.08 27.30 15.08
N THR A 197 17.99 28.05 16.14
CA THR A 197 17.56 29.45 16.19
C THR A 197 18.71 30.41 15.92
N ASP A 198 18.40 31.68 15.63
CA ASP A 198 19.45 32.73 15.51
C ASP A 198 20.31 32.85 16.76
N ILE A 199 19.72 32.72 17.93
CA ILE A 199 20.44 32.84 19.22
C ILE A 199 21.44 31.69 19.37
N GLU A 200 21.10 30.49 18.99
CA GLU A 200 21.97 29.30 19.04
C GLU A 200 23.13 29.39 18.04
N VAL A 201 22.90 30.04 16.90
CA VAL A 201 23.92 30.19 15.84
C VAL A 201 24.85 31.39 16.12
N TYR A 202 24.29 32.59 16.42
CA TYR A 202 25.02 33.83 16.45
C TYR A 202 25.28 34.37 17.87
N GLY A 203 24.79 33.67 18.90
CA GLY A 203 24.80 34.13 20.28
C GLY A 203 23.68 35.13 20.57
N LYS A 204 23.52 35.48 21.86
CA LYS A 204 22.35 36.20 22.36
C LYS A 204 22.13 37.55 21.68
N GLU A 205 23.12 38.42 21.68
CA GLU A 205 22.97 39.82 21.21
C GLU A 205 22.61 39.89 19.71
N ARG A 206 23.36 39.17 18.87
CA ARG A 206 23.08 39.14 17.41
C ARG A 206 21.84 38.34 17.06
N GLY A 207 21.61 37.25 17.76
CA GLY A 207 20.46 36.38 17.54
C GLY A 207 19.14 37.07 17.90
N GLU A 208 19.08 37.80 19.01
CA GLU A 208 17.92 38.63 19.38
C GLU A 208 17.64 39.72 18.32
N HIS A 209 18.68 40.33 17.79
CA HIS A 209 18.54 41.34 16.74
C HIS A 209 17.93 40.75 15.46
N TYR A 210 18.40 39.60 14.98
CA TYR A 210 17.82 38.93 13.79
C TYR A 210 16.40 38.50 14.04
N ARG A 211 16.10 37.92 15.18
CA ARG A 211 14.76 37.53 15.60
C ARG A 211 13.77 38.72 15.60
N ASP A 212 14.21 39.88 16.12
CA ASP A 212 13.40 41.11 16.12
C ASP A 212 13.12 41.62 14.70
N VAL A 213 14.04 41.42 13.76
CA VAL A 213 13.84 41.74 12.36
C VAL A 213 12.81 40.80 11.75
N ASP A 214 12.91 39.50 11.98
CA ASP A 214 11.99 38.50 11.47
C ASP A 214 10.56 38.77 11.96
N PHE A 215 10.36 39.07 13.24
CA PHE A 215 9.05 39.40 13.80
C PHE A 215 8.42 40.69 13.27
N LYS A 216 9.18 41.56 12.63
CA LYS A 216 8.64 42.76 11.95
C LYS A 216 8.15 42.46 10.55
N ILE A 217 8.55 41.33 9.97
CA ILE A 217 8.19 40.90 8.62
C ILE A 217 6.96 40.00 8.64
N ILE A 218 6.74 39.26 9.72
CA ILE A 218 5.59 38.39 9.97
C ILE A 218 4.40 39.22 10.45
#